data_ddfb99357f16a41035e53a70f3a9cead
#
_entry.id   ddfb99357f16a41035e53a70f3a9cead
#
_cell.length_a   1.000
_cell.length_b   1.000
_cell.length_c   1.000
_cell.angle_alpha   90.00
_cell.angle_beta   90.00
_cell.angle_gamma   90.00
#
_symmetry.space_group_name_H-M   'P 1'
#
loop_
_entity.id
_entity.type
_entity.pdbx_description
1 polymer ?
#
loop_
_entity_poly.entity_id
_entity_poly.type
_entity_poly.pdbx_seq_one_letter_code
_entity_poly.pdbx_strand_id
1 'polypeptide(L)'
;MNKWLKFILSLVISALGLYYAFGQVNFDELWFHLKSVNIYWMSLATLLLVFSVAIRAERWQMLLEPIENIRFHPLFGATMVGYFGNAILPFRLGELLRAYTISEDNRVETSAAFGTIILERILDLLGLVVTIILFGWFFPFDSGGRTIMIGVVVMTLLGFGFIIVLGSTRSHLMDRIEKWAIFEKPFAHRLLTIMNSLLDGLTSIRATKHVGQIVIHTIFLWVVYYSITYTVILASGISLSWIEVGVVLISTSLAVAIPAAPGAVGTYHAAAVYVLTALFFVGSAESQAF
;
A
#
# COMPACT_ATOMS: atom_id res chain seq x y z
N MET A 1 -3.08 24.57 2.91
CA MET A 1 -3.83 23.91 4.01
C MET A 1 -2.88 23.70 5.18
N ASN A 2 -3.22 24.19 6.36
CA ASN A 2 -2.35 24.17 7.55
C ASN A 2 -2.04 22.70 7.95
N LYS A 3 -0.78 22.40 8.36
CA LYS A 3 -0.34 21.07 8.79
C LYS A 3 -1.23 20.48 9.88
N TRP A 4 -1.66 21.32 10.81
CA TRP A 4 -2.59 20.96 11.88
C TRP A 4 -3.99 20.58 11.37
N LEU A 5 -4.50 21.27 10.34
CA LEU A 5 -5.80 20.96 9.77
C LEU A 5 -5.80 19.58 9.09
N LYS A 6 -4.73 19.23 8.37
CA LYS A 6 -4.57 17.90 7.79
C LYS A 6 -4.50 16.80 8.84
N PHE A 7 -3.75 17.06 9.92
CA PHE A 7 -3.64 16.12 11.04
C PHE A 7 -4.98 15.91 11.74
N ILE A 8 -5.69 17.00 12.06
CA ILE A 8 -7.03 16.94 12.65
C ILE A 8 -8.00 16.19 11.72
N LEU A 9 -7.97 16.47 10.41
CA LEU A 9 -8.84 15.80 9.44
C LEU A 9 -8.58 14.28 9.40
N SER A 10 -7.31 13.84 9.41
CA SER A 10 -6.98 12.41 9.45
C SER A 10 -7.42 11.74 10.74
N LEU A 11 -7.29 12.43 11.88
CA LEU A 11 -7.81 11.96 13.17
C LEU A 11 -9.33 11.84 13.18
N VAL A 12 -10.04 12.82 12.63
CA VAL A 12 -11.51 12.81 12.51
C VAL A 12 -11.97 11.64 11.63
N ILE A 13 -11.36 11.45 10.47
CA ILE A 13 -11.71 10.32 9.57
C ILE A 13 -11.49 8.98 10.28
N SER A 14 -10.38 8.83 11.01
CA SER A 14 -10.12 7.60 11.77
C SER A 14 -11.07 7.41 12.95
N ALA A 15 -11.37 8.48 13.68
CA ALA A 15 -12.33 8.42 14.78
C ALA A 15 -13.73 8.05 14.30
N LEU A 16 -14.17 8.61 13.16
CA LEU A 16 -15.43 8.24 12.52
C LEU A 16 -15.42 6.78 12.04
N GLY A 17 -14.31 6.32 11.46
CA GLY A 17 -14.15 4.93 11.06
C GLY A 17 -14.21 3.96 12.24
N LEU A 18 -13.53 4.28 13.35
CA LEU A 18 -13.61 3.50 14.58
C LEU A 18 -15.01 3.55 15.20
N TYR A 19 -15.63 4.72 15.25
CA TYR A 19 -17.00 4.85 15.74
C TYR A 19 -17.97 4.00 14.91
N TYR A 20 -17.85 4.01 13.59
CA TYR A 20 -18.66 3.16 12.72
C TYR A 20 -18.39 1.67 12.97
N ALA A 21 -17.13 1.28 13.10
CA ALA A 21 -16.74 -0.12 13.30
C ALA A 21 -17.15 -0.66 14.68
N PHE A 22 -17.05 0.16 15.74
CA PHE A 22 -17.20 -0.27 17.12
C PHE A 22 -18.34 0.41 17.90
N GLY A 23 -19.08 1.33 17.28
CA GLY A 23 -20.11 2.15 17.97
C GLY A 23 -21.31 1.38 18.50
N GLN A 24 -21.54 0.14 18.04
CA GLN A 24 -22.61 -0.75 18.47
C GLN A 24 -22.07 -2.07 19.05
N VAL A 25 -20.80 -2.08 19.49
CA VAL A 25 -20.14 -3.30 19.98
C VAL A 25 -20.69 -3.72 21.31
N ASN A 26 -21.10 -4.96 21.39
CA ASN A 26 -21.21 -5.67 22.66
C ASN A 26 -19.81 -6.19 23.05
N PHE A 27 -19.16 -5.55 24.01
CA PHE A 27 -17.80 -5.90 24.42
C PHE A 27 -17.66 -7.31 24.96
N ASP A 28 -18.71 -7.89 25.55
CA ASP A 28 -18.70 -9.26 26.06
C ASP A 28 -18.69 -10.27 24.89
N GLU A 29 -19.47 -10.03 23.85
CA GLU A 29 -19.48 -10.84 22.64
C GLU A 29 -18.15 -10.72 21.87
N LEU A 30 -17.64 -9.48 21.71
CA LEU A 30 -16.34 -9.26 21.11
C LEU A 30 -15.23 -10.02 21.85
N TRP A 31 -15.24 -9.96 23.19
CA TRP A 31 -14.27 -10.66 24.01
C TRP A 31 -14.39 -12.18 23.90
N PHE A 32 -15.61 -12.68 23.77
CA PHE A 32 -15.85 -14.11 23.52
C PHE A 32 -15.25 -14.55 22.16
N HIS A 33 -15.51 -13.80 21.08
CA HIS A 33 -14.96 -14.09 19.76
C HIS A 33 -13.43 -13.97 19.72
N LEU A 34 -12.85 -12.95 20.37
CA LEU A 34 -11.39 -12.82 20.47
C LEU A 34 -10.73 -14.01 21.18
N LYS A 35 -11.39 -14.57 22.20
CA LYS A 35 -10.89 -15.78 22.89
C LYS A 35 -11.02 -17.05 22.05
N SER A 36 -11.97 -17.08 21.14
CA SER A 36 -12.20 -18.23 20.25
C SER A 36 -11.28 -18.24 19.03
N VAL A 37 -10.47 -17.19 18.82
CA VAL A 37 -9.53 -17.10 17.68
C VAL A 37 -8.57 -18.28 17.68
N ASN A 38 -8.49 -18.96 16.54
CA ASN A 38 -7.59 -20.08 16.38
C ASN A 38 -6.14 -19.62 16.23
N ILE A 39 -5.35 -19.85 17.28
CA ILE A 39 -3.96 -19.39 17.38
C ILE A 39 -3.04 -19.95 16.28
N TYR A 40 -3.32 -21.14 15.75
CA TYR A 40 -2.50 -21.75 14.68
C TYR A 40 -2.66 -20.98 13.37
N TRP A 41 -3.91 -20.65 12.99
CA TRP A 41 -4.17 -19.83 11.80
C TRP A 41 -3.64 -18.40 11.97
N MET A 42 -3.77 -17.81 13.15
CA MET A 42 -3.23 -16.48 13.46
C MET A 42 -1.69 -16.48 13.38
N SER A 43 -1.03 -17.52 13.90
CA SER A 43 0.42 -17.68 13.79
C SER A 43 0.87 -17.81 12.33
N LEU A 44 0.13 -18.58 11.53
CA LEU A 44 0.41 -18.70 10.09
C LEU A 44 0.24 -17.36 9.38
N ALA A 45 -0.83 -16.61 9.67
CA ALA A 45 -1.03 -15.26 9.11
C ALA A 45 0.13 -14.34 9.45
N THR A 46 0.62 -14.38 10.70
CA THR A 46 1.77 -13.58 11.13
C THR A 46 3.06 -13.97 10.40
N LEU A 47 3.31 -15.26 10.22
CA LEU A 47 4.45 -15.74 9.44
C LEU A 47 4.38 -15.31 7.98
N LEU A 48 3.21 -15.42 7.36
CA LEU A 48 2.97 -14.95 6.00
C LEU A 48 3.15 -13.43 5.88
N LEU A 49 2.76 -12.66 6.91
CA LEU A 49 2.96 -11.22 6.95
C LEU A 49 4.46 -10.87 6.93
N VAL A 50 5.27 -11.50 7.79
CA VAL A 50 6.74 -11.32 7.81
C VAL A 50 7.36 -11.74 6.48
N PHE A 51 6.89 -12.84 5.92
CA PHE A 51 7.33 -13.33 4.61
C PHE A 51 6.99 -12.32 3.49
N SER A 52 5.82 -11.69 3.53
CA SER A 52 5.45 -10.65 2.58
C SER A 52 6.40 -9.45 2.61
N VAL A 53 6.92 -9.10 3.80
CA VAL A 53 7.93 -8.03 3.94
C VAL A 53 9.24 -8.42 3.27
N ALA A 54 9.65 -9.70 3.36
CA ALA A 54 10.86 -10.20 2.69
C ALA A 54 10.71 -10.11 1.16
N ILE A 55 9.58 -10.59 0.60
CA ILE A 55 9.29 -10.49 -0.86
C ILE A 55 9.31 -9.02 -1.31
N ARG A 56 8.74 -8.12 -0.51
CA ARG A 56 8.74 -6.68 -0.78
C ARG A 56 10.16 -6.11 -0.79
N ALA A 57 11.01 -6.51 0.15
CA ALA A 57 12.40 -6.07 0.20
C ALA A 57 13.21 -6.57 -1.01
N GLU A 58 13.01 -7.81 -1.45
CA GLU A 58 13.62 -8.36 -2.67
C GLU A 58 13.15 -7.62 -3.92
N ARG A 59 11.85 -7.35 -4.06
CA ARG A 59 11.31 -6.58 -5.16
C ARG A 59 11.90 -5.16 -5.19
N TRP A 60 12.03 -4.53 -4.03
CA TRP A 60 12.64 -3.21 -3.92
C TRP A 60 14.12 -3.21 -4.27
N GLN A 61 14.85 -4.29 -3.95
CA GLN A 61 16.23 -4.48 -4.38
C GLN A 61 16.36 -4.42 -5.91
N MET A 62 15.48 -5.10 -6.64
CA MET A 62 15.47 -5.10 -8.10
C MET A 62 15.13 -3.72 -8.71
N LEU A 63 14.31 -2.93 -8.01
CA LEU A 63 13.97 -1.56 -8.42
C LEU A 63 15.11 -0.57 -8.14
N LEU A 64 15.91 -0.80 -7.10
CA LEU A 64 17.07 0.03 -6.74
C LEU A 64 18.35 -0.33 -7.50
N GLU A 65 18.47 -1.56 -7.97
CA GLU A 65 19.68 -2.05 -8.65
C GLU A 65 20.23 -1.12 -9.75
N PRO A 66 19.40 -0.48 -10.61
CA PRO A 66 19.89 0.44 -11.62
C PRO A 66 20.53 1.72 -11.06
N ILE A 67 20.23 2.06 -9.79
CA ILE A 67 20.73 3.26 -9.11
C ILE A 67 21.93 2.87 -8.25
N GLU A 68 21.76 1.88 -7.39
CA GLU A 68 22.81 1.36 -6.50
C GLU A 68 22.47 -0.09 -6.11
N ASN A 69 23.49 -0.96 -6.17
CA ASN A 69 23.32 -2.37 -5.81
C ASN A 69 23.45 -2.57 -4.28
N ILE A 70 22.32 -2.57 -3.62
CA ILE A 70 22.22 -2.71 -2.17
C ILE A 70 21.88 -4.15 -1.79
N ARG A 71 22.52 -4.69 -0.74
CA ARG A 71 22.22 -6.03 -0.23
C ARG A 71 20.82 -6.13 0.36
N PHE A 72 20.29 -7.35 0.43
CA PHE A 72 18.94 -7.63 0.95
C PHE A 72 18.73 -7.14 2.41
N HIS A 73 19.66 -7.42 3.32
CA HIS A 73 19.46 -7.14 4.75
C HIS A 73 19.21 -5.65 5.09
N PRO A 74 19.98 -4.67 4.57
CA PRO A 74 19.66 -3.26 4.77
C PRO A 74 18.27 -2.88 4.22
N LEU A 75 17.87 -3.42 3.06
CA LEU A 75 16.58 -3.15 2.45
C LEU A 75 15.43 -3.74 3.26
N PHE A 76 15.60 -4.94 3.78
CA PHE A 76 14.64 -5.56 4.69
C PHE A 76 14.50 -4.72 5.98
N GLY A 77 15.61 -4.32 6.60
CA GLY A 77 15.62 -3.46 7.78
C GLY A 77 14.94 -2.12 7.53
N ALA A 78 15.28 -1.44 6.43
CA ALA A 78 14.64 -0.18 6.04
C ALA A 78 13.14 -0.34 5.77
N THR A 79 12.74 -1.49 5.20
CA THR A 79 11.32 -1.79 4.98
C THR A 79 10.58 -1.96 6.31
N MET A 80 11.15 -2.66 7.27
CA MET A 80 10.60 -2.80 8.62
C MET A 80 10.48 -1.45 9.34
N VAL A 81 11.51 -0.59 9.24
CA VAL A 81 11.47 0.80 9.75
C VAL A 81 10.34 1.59 9.09
N GLY A 82 10.13 1.42 7.80
CA GLY A 82 9.01 2.03 7.07
C GLY A 82 7.64 1.58 7.60
N TYR A 83 7.44 0.28 7.84
CA TYR A 83 6.20 -0.24 8.43
C TYR A 83 5.97 0.29 9.84
N PHE A 84 7.01 0.26 10.68
CA PHE A 84 6.96 0.84 12.03
C PHE A 84 6.61 2.34 11.97
N GLY A 85 7.26 3.08 11.06
CA GLY A 85 6.96 4.49 10.83
C GLY A 85 5.50 4.71 10.42
N ASN A 86 4.95 3.89 9.52
CA ASN A 86 3.56 3.99 9.11
C ASN A 86 2.56 3.63 10.24
N ALA A 87 2.96 2.80 11.19
CA ALA A 87 2.14 2.48 12.36
C ALA A 87 2.04 3.65 13.38
N ILE A 88 3.07 4.52 13.44
CA ILE A 88 3.13 5.62 14.42
C ILE A 88 2.90 6.99 13.76
N LEU A 89 3.41 7.20 12.54
CA LEU A 89 3.38 8.49 11.86
C LEU A 89 2.12 8.60 10.98
N PRO A 90 1.47 9.79 10.96
CA PRO A 90 0.36 10.05 10.06
C PRO A 90 0.83 10.14 8.59
N PHE A 91 -0.12 10.08 7.65
CA PHE A 91 0.12 10.29 6.21
C PHE A 91 1.17 9.37 5.57
N ARG A 92 1.39 8.17 6.13
CA ARG A 92 2.37 7.19 5.62
C ARG A 92 3.80 7.76 5.52
N LEU A 93 4.18 8.62 6.45
CA LEU A 93 5.53 9.17 6.52
C LEU A 93 6.61 8.09 6.75
N GLY A 94 6.22 6.88 7.13
CA GLY A 94 7.12 5.74 7.18
C GLY A 94 7.76 5.40 5.81
N GLU A 95 7.12 5.73 4.69
CA GLU A 95 7.71 5.55 3.37
C GLU A 95 8.88 6.52 3.14
N LEU A 96 8.77 7.77 3.62
CA LEU A 96 9.89 8.72 3.63
C LEU A 96 10.99 8.28 4.59
N LEU A 97 10.62 7.77 5.76
CA LEU A 97 11.57 7.24 6.74
C LEU A 97 12.34 6.03 6.16
N ARG A 98 11.67 5.14 5.44
CA ARG A 98 12.28 4.03 4.70
C ARG A 98 13.32 4.51 3.68
N ALA A 99 12.95 5.53 2.87
CA ALA A 99 13.88 6.13 1.90
C ALA A 99 15.07 6.78 2.58
N TYR A 100 14.86 7.49 3.67
CA TYR A 100 15.92 8.12 4.45
C TYR A 100 16.87 7.09 5.07
N THR A 101 16.33 6.04 5.71
CA THR A 101 17.12 4.99 6.35
C THR A 101 18.06 4.30 5.37
N ILE A 102 17.61 4.04 4.14
CA ILE A 102 18.50 3.39 3.17
C ILE A 102 19.53 4.35 2.59
N SER A 103 19.24 5.64 2.52
CA SER A 103 20.17 6.64 1.99
C SER A 103 21.29 7.03 2.97
N GLU A 104 21.07 6.88 4.27
CA GLU A 104 22.05 7.26 5.30
C GLU A 104 23.31 6.39 5.24
N ASP A 105 23.15 5.07 5.01
CA ASP A 105 24.25 4.10 4.98
C ASP A 105 24.71 3.72 3.55
N ASN A 106 24.05 4.24 2.52
CA ASN A 106 24.30 3.84 1.14
C ASN A 106 24.44 5.08 0.23
N ARG A 107 25.09 4.91 -0.94
CA ARG A 107 25.32 5.98 -1.90
C ARG A 107 24.08 6.33 -2.75
N VAL A 108 22.89 6.22 -2.16
CA VAL A 108 21.62 6.53 -2.82
C VAL A 108 21.06 7.82 -2.27
N GLU A 109 20.68 8.74 -3.14
CA GLU A 109 19.95 9.92 -2.70
C GLU A 109 18.55 9.56 -2.19
N THR A 110 18.12 10.18 -1.07
CA THR A 110 16.80 9.94 -0.46
C THR A 110 15.67 10.17 -1.46
N SER A 111 15.79 11.15 -2.35
CA SER A 111 14.82 11.43 -3.40
C SER A 111 14.72 10.31 -4.43
N ALA A 112 15.85 9.72 -4.84
CA ALA A 112 15.87 8.58 -5.75
C ALA A 112 15.26 7.32 -5.09
N ALA A 113 15.66 7.03 -3.85
CA ALA A 113 15.06 5.94 -3.07
C ALA A 113 13.55 6.13 -2.92
N PHE A 114 13.08 7.35 -2.64
CA PHE A 114 11.66 7.66 -2.54
C PHE A 114 10.93 7.50 -3.88
N GLY A 115 11.57 7.86 -5.00
CA GLY A 115 11.05 7.61 -6.35
C GLY A 115 10.79 6.13 -6.62
N THR A 116 11.71 5.23 -6.19
CA THR A 116 11.49 3.79 -6.31
C THR A 116 10.36 3.28 -5.42
N ILE A 117 10.15 3.89 -4.25
CA ILE A 117 9.02 3.55 -3.36
C ILE A 117 7.68 3.97 -3.99
N ILE A 118 7.62 5.15 -4.63
CA ILE A 118 6.43 5.56 -5.38
C ILE A 118 6.15 4.56 -6.51
N LEU A 119 7.18 4.15 -7.26
CA LEU A 119 7.03 3.13 -8.30
C LEU A 119 6.52 1.80 -7.71
N GLU A 120 7.01 1.40 -6.56
CA GLU A 120 6.50 0.23 -5.83
C GLU A 120 5.00 0.35 -5.53
N ARG A 121 4.51 1.53 -5.11
CA ARG A 121 3.07 1.76 -4.88
C ARG A 121 2.24 1.61 -6.15
N ILE A 122 2.76 2.02 -7.28
CA ILE A 122 2.08 1.88 -8.57
C ILE A 122 2.00 0.42 -9.00
N LEU A 123 3.07 -0.34 -8.79
CA LEU A 123 3.06 -1.79 -9.02
C LEU A 123 2.06 -2.50 -8.09
N ASP A 124 1.95 -2.06 -6.83
CA ASP A 124 0.94 -2.57 -5.90
C ASP A 124 -0.48 -2.26 -6.39
N LEU A 125 -0.74 -1.05 -6.91
CA LEU A 125 -2.04 -0.71 -7.52
C LEU A 125 -2.35 -1.54 -8.76
N LEU A 126 -1.35 -1.86 -9.60
CA LEU A 126 -1.55 -2.78 -10.73
C LEU A 126 -1.92 -4.19 -10.25
N GLY A 127 -1.27 -4.67 -9.18
CA GLY A 127 -1.63 -5.94 -8.54
C GLY A 127 -3.06 -5.90 -7.97
N LEU A 128 -3.48 -4.79 -7.37
CA LEU A 128 -4.85 -4.59 -6.92
C LEU A 128 -5.85 -4.65 -8.08
N VAL A 129 -5.54 -4.01 -9.22
CA VAL A 129 -6.38 -4.08 -10.43
C VAL A 129 -6.55 -5.53 -10.91
N VAL A 130 -5.48 -6.31 -10.94
CA VAL A 130 -5.56 -7.73 -11.30
C VAL A 130 -6.47 -8.48 -10.32
N THR A 131 -6.34 -8.21 -9.02
CA THR A 131 -7.18 -8.82 -7.97
C THR A 131 -8.66 -8.40 -8.12
N ILE A 132 -8.92 -7.14 -8.43
CA ILE A 132 -10.28 -6.62 -8.73
C ILE A 132 -10.88 -7.35 -9.94
N ILE A 133 -10.12 -7.50 -11.02
CA ILE A 133 -10.60 -8.20 -12.22
C ILE A 133 -10.87 -9.67 -11.89
N LEU A 134 -9.98 -10.33 -11.15
CA LEU A 134 -10.08 -11.75 -10.82
C LEU A 134 -11.30 -12.06 -9.93
N PHE A 135 -11.52 -11.30 -8.87
CA PHE A 135 -12.59 -11.55 -7.91
C PHE A 135 -13.85 -10.71 -8.17
N GLY A 136 -13.68 -9.47 -8.61
CA GLY A 136 -14.79 -8.56 -8.87
C GLY A 136 -15.65 -8.97 -10.06
N TRP A 137 -15.08 -9.73 -11.02
CA TRP A 137 -15.84 -10.28 -12.13
C TRP A 137 -16.89 -11.31 -11.69
N PHE A 138 -16.55 -12.09 -10.68
CA PHE A 138 -17.41 -13.17 -10.18
C PHE A 138 -18.36 -12.73 -9.06
N PHE A 139 -18.12 -11.56 -8.46
CA PHE A 139 -18.96 -11.06 -7.39
C PHE A 139 -20.05 -10.13 -7.93
N PRO A 140 -21.32 -10.31 -7.55
CA PRO A 140 -22.45 -9.51 -8.05
C PRO A 140 -22.55 -8.16 -7.36
N PHE A 141 -21.56 -7.28 -7.56
CA PHE A 141 -21.62 -5.91 -7.05
C PHE A 141 -22.86 -5.17 -7.60
N ASP A 142 -23.45 -4.33 -6.77
CA ASP A 142 -24.43 -3.35 -7.18
C ASP A 142 -23.82 -2.32 -8.16
N SER A 143 -24.66 -1.42 -8.71
CA SER A 143 -24.20 -0.39 -9.65
C SER A 143 -23.15 0.54 -9.04
N GLY A 144 -23.25 0.85 -7.75
CA GLY A 144 -22.28 1.69 -7.01
C GLY A 144 -20.92 1.02 -6.88
N GLY A 145 -20.89 -0.20 -6.39
CA GLY A 145 -19.66 -0.99 -6.25
C GLY A 145 -18.97 -1.23 -7.58
N ARG A 146 -19.74 -1.52 -8.65
CA ARG A 146 -19.18 -1.68 -10.00
C ARG A 146 -18.56 -0.37 -10.54
N THR A 147 -19.20 0.76 -10.28
CA THR A 147 -18.66 2.08 -10.68
C THR A 147 -17.34 2.39 -9.97
N ILE A 148 -17.26 2.14 -8.67
CA ILE A 148 -16.02 2.31 -7.88
C ILE A 148 -14.93 1.41 -8.45
N MET A 149 -15.23 0.13 -8.69
CA MET A 149 -14.28 -0.84 -9.26
C MET A 149 -13.71 -0.36 -10.60
N ILE A 150 -14.57 0.05 -11.54
CA ILE A 150 -14.14 0.57 -12.85
C ILE A 150 -13.30 1.85 -12.67
N GLY A 151 -13.72 2.75 -11.77
CA GLY A 151 -12.99 3.99 -11.47
C GLY A 151 -11.56 3.71 -10.99
N VAL A 152 -11.37 2.75 -10.07
CA VAL A 152 -10.04 2.35 -9.57
C VAL A 152 -9.19 1.78 -10.70
N VAL A 153 -9.75 0.90 -11.53
CA VAL A 153 -9.04 0.31 -12.69
C VAL A 153 -8.58 1.42 -13.64
N VAL A 154 -9.49 2.30 -14.05
CA VAL A 154 -9.19 3.39 -14.99
C VAL A 154 -8.13 4.33 -14.42
N MET A 155 -8.28 4.79 -13.18
CA MET A 155 -7.30 5.68 -12.52
C MET A 155 -5.92 5.05 -12.41
N THR A 156 -5.85 3.76 -12.10
CA THR A 156 -4.57 3.04 -12.00
C THR A 156 -3.90 2.92 -13.37
N LEU A 157 -4.64 2.57 -14.42
CA LEU A 157 -4.11 2.47 -15.78
C LEU A 157 -3.64 3.84 -16.31
N LEU A 158 -4.40 4.91 -16.03
CA LEU A 158 -3.99 6.28 -16.37
C LEU A 158 -2.72 6.70 -15.63
N GLY A 159 -2.62 6.41 -14.32
CA GLY A 159 -1.43 6.70 -13.53
C GLY A 159 -0.20 5.95 -14.05
N PHE A 160 -0.35 4.69 -14.40
CA PHE A 160 0.74 3.89 -14.99
C PHE A 160 1.13 4.41 -16.37
N GLY A 161 0.17 4.71 -17.25
CA GLY A 161 0.39 5.34 -18.54
C GLY A 161 1.14 6.67 -18.43
N PHE A 162 0.76 7.51 -17.47
CA PHE A 162 1.43 8.78 -17.17
C PHE A 162 2.91 8.58 -16.84
N ILE A 163 3.25 7.58 -16.03
CA ILE A 163 4.66 7.29 -15.68
C ILE A 163 5.46 6.81 -16.90
N ILE A 164 4.86 5.98 -17.74
CA ILE A 164 5.51 5.56 -18.98
C ILE A 164 5.81 6.78 -19.87
N VAL A 165 4.84 7.67 -20.04
CA VAL A 165 5.01 8.90 -20.83
C VAL A 165 6.07 9.82 -20.18
N LEU A 166 5.97 10.04 -18.86
CA LEU A 166 6.95 10.85 -18.14
C LEU A 166 8.39 10.33 -18.31
N GLY A 167 8.57 9.01 -18.18
CA GLY A 167 9.87 8.37 -18.40
C GLY A 167 10.37 8.47 -19.84
N SER A 168 9.49 8.51 -20.85
CA SER A 168 9.89 8.66 -22.26
C SER A 168 10.22 10.09 -22.66
N THR A 169 9.59 11.07 -21.99
CA THR A 169 9.71 12.50 -22.30
C THR A 169 10.67 13.23 -21.37
N ARG A 170 11.24 12.51 -20.38
CA ARG A 170 12.05 13.07 -19.29
C ARG A 170 13.17 13.98 -19.76
N SER A 171 14.00 13.52 -20.72
CA SER A 171 15.14 14.31 -21.24
C SER A 171 14.67 15.64 -21.82
N HIS A 172 13.65 15.60 -22.68
CA HIS A 172 13.09 16.80 -23.27
C HIS A 172 12.46 17.77 -22.27
N LEU A 173 11.83 17.23 -21.20
CA LEU A 173 11.28 18.04 -20.13
C LEU A 173 12.36 18.71 -19.31
N MET A 174 13.39 17.98 -18.90
CA MET A 174 14.51 18.51 -18.11
C MET A 174 15.29 19.55 -18.91
N ASP A 175 15.64 19.28 -20.17
CA ASP A 175 16.33 20.23 -21.05
C ASP A 175 15.57 21.55 -21.24
N ARG A 176 14.24 21.52 -21.18
CA ARG A 176 13.41 22.74 -21.25
C ARG A 176 13.35 23.48 -19.92
N ILE A 177 13.20 22.74 -18.82
CA ILE A 177 13.06 23.31 -17.47
C ILE A 177 14.40 23.94 -17.03
N GLU A 178 15.52 23.28 -17.29
CA GLU A 178 16.87 23.80 -16.96
C GLU A 178 17.18 25.15 -17.64
N LYS A 179 16.61 25.41 -18.80
CA LYS A 179 16.78 26.68 -19.53
C LYS A 179 16.00 27.86 -18.94
N TRP A 180 15.16 27.61 -17.95
CA TRP A 180 14.41 28.70 -17.31
C TRP A 180 15.33 29.45 -16.32
N ALA A 181 15.47 30.76 -16.49
CA ALA A 181 16.32 31.62 -15.66
C ALA A 181 16.06 31.53 -14.14
N ILE A 182 14.89 31.02 -13.73
CA ILE A 182 14.57 30.80 -12.32
C ILE A 182 15.45 29.70 -11.68
N PHE A 183 15.95 28.74 -12.47
CA PHE A 183 16.79 27.63 -12.00
C PHE A 183 18.28 27.96 -11.96
N GLU A 184 18.70 29.17 -12.36
CA GLU A 184 20.05 29.70 -12.10
C GLU A 184 20.24 30.01 -10.60
N LYS A 185 19.13 30.18 -9.83
CA LYS A 185 19.21 30.43 -8.39
C LYS A 185 19.58 29.15 -7.63
N PRO A 186 20.49 29.21 -6.64
CA PRO A 186 20.96 28.02 -5.89
C PRO A 186 19.83 27.16 -5.31
N PHE A 187 18.77 27.77 -4.80
CA PHE A 187 17.60 27.05 -4.26
C PHE A 187 16.84 26.27 -5.35
N ALA A 188 16.61 26.91 -6.48
CA ALA A 188 15.87 26.28 -7.57
C ALA A 188 16.69 25.18 -8.25
N HIS A 189 18.01 25.35 -8.38
CA HIS A 189 18.93 24.31 -8.83
C HIS A 189 18.89 23.09 -7.90
N ARG A 190 18.89 23.28 -6.58
CA ARG A 190 18.73 22.16 -5.63
C ARG A 190 17.40 21.46 -5.79
N LEU A 191 16.30 22.18 -6.02
CA LEU A 191 14.99 21.59 -6.29
C LEU A 191 15.01 20.75 -7.57
N LEU A 192 15.68 21.23 -8.61
CA LEU A 192 15.86 20.50 -9.89
C LEU A 192 16.62 19.19 -9.69
N THR A 193 17.71 19.22 -8.91
CA THR A 193 18.48 18.01 -8.56
C THR A 193 17.60 16.99 -7.84
N ILE A 194 16.83 17.42 -6.83
CA ILE A 194 15.88 16.55 -6.12
C ILE A 194 14.83 15.95 -7.08
N MET A 195 14.28 16.77 -7.98
CA MET A 195 13.33 16.29 -8.99
C MET A 195 13.95 15.26 -9.93
N ASN A 196 15.17 15.51 -10.42
CA ASN A 196 15.89 14.57 -11.27
C ASN A 196 16.12 13.23 -10.57
N SER A 197 16.62 13.24 -9.34
CA SER A 197 16.84 12.02 -8.56
C SER A 197 15.53 11.26 -8.27
N LEU A 198 14.45 11.98 -7.98
CA LEU A 198 13.13 11.37 -7.80
C LEU A 198 12.63 10.69 -9.09
N LEU A 199 12.86 11.35 -10.25
CA LEU A 199 12.50 10.78 -11.55
C LEU A 199 13.38 9.57 -11.90
N ASP A 200 14.66 9.55 -11.51
CA ASP A 200 15.54 8.38 -11.65
C ASP A 200 14.94 7.17 -10.93
N GLY A 201 14.52 7.35 -9.67
CA GLY A 201 13.86 6.31 -8.92
C GLY A 201 12.55 5.85 -9.56
N LEU A 202 11.69 6.80 -9.94
CA LEU A 202 10.40 6.51 -10.54
C LEU A 202 10.49 5.77 -11.88
N THR A 203 11.53 6.03 -12.66
CA THR A 203 11.73 5.42 -13.98
C THR A 203 12.71 4.24 -13.96
N SER A 204 13.18 3.82 -12.78
CA SER A 204 14.17 2.74 -12.62
C SER A 204 13.72 1.40 -13.25
N ILE A 205 12.40 1.16 -13.32
CA ILE A 205 11.84 -0.04 -13.99
C ILE A 205 12.27 -0.19 -15.46
N ARG A 206 12.63 0.92 -16.13
CA ARG A 206 13.10 0.89 -17.53
C ARG A 206 14.55 0.47 -17.66
N ALA A 207 15.34 0.68 -16.61
CA ALA A 207 16.77 0.39 -16.58
C ALA A 207 17.09 -0.97 -15.94
N THR A 208 16.17 -1.53 -15.15
CA THR A 208 16.35 -2.85 -14.54
C THR A 208 16.26 -3.97 -15.55
N LYS A 209 17.11 -4.99 -15.38
CA LYS A 209 17.07 -6.25 -16.13
C LYS A 209 16.03 -7.24 -15.57
N HIS A 210 15.42 -6.93 -14.43
CA HIS A 210 14.61 -7.83 -13.62
C HIS A 210 13.09 -7.62 -13.77
N VAL A 211 12.63 -6.97 -14.86
CA VAL A 211 11.19 -6.65 -15.04
C VAL A 211 10.30 -7.88 -14.88
N GLY A 212 10.67 -9.01 -15.47
CA GLY A 212 9.91 -10.27 -15.33
C GLY A 212 9.85 -10.75 -13.89
N GLN A 213 10.96 -10.66 -13.14
CA GLN A 213 10.99 -11.04 -11.72
C GLN A 213 10.15 -10.08 -10.87
N ILE A 214 10.19 -8.77 -11.14
CA ILE A 214 9.37 -7.77 -10.46
C ILE A 214 7.88 -8.08 -10.64
N VAL A 215 7.46 -8.45 -11.84
CA VAL A 215 6.06 -8.87 -12.13
C VAL A 215 5.71 -10.14 -11.34
N ILE A 216 6.57 -11.16 -11.35
CA ILE A 216 6.36 -12.40 -10.59
C ILE A 216 6.26 -12.10 -9.09
N HIS A 217 7.17 -11.29 -8.53
CA HIS A 217 7.13 -10.90 -7.13
C HIS A 217 5.86 -10.10 -6.79
N THR A 218 5.38 -9.26 -7.70
CA THR A 218 4.13 -8.52 -7.50
C THR A 218 2.94 -9.47 -7.45
N ILE A 219 2.82 -10.40 -8.38
CA ILE A 219 1.74 -11.41 -8.39
C ILE A 219 1.83 -12.27 -7.13
N PHE A 220 3.02 -12.76 -6.81
CA PHE A 220 3.24 -13.61 -5.63
C PHE A 220 2.91 -12.88 -4.33
N LEU A 221 3.23 -11.61 -4.23
CA LEU A 221 2.89 -10.78 -3.08
C LEU A 221 1.37 -10.67 -2.89
N TRP A 222 0.60 -10.54 -3.98
CA TRP A 222 -0.86 -10.51 -3.90
C TRP A 222 -1.47 -11.86 -3.55
N VAL A 223 -0.86 -12.98 -3.98
CA VAL A 223 -1.23 -14.33 -3.53
C VAL A 223 -0.97 -14.47 -2.02
N VAL A 224 0.16 -13.95 -1.52
CA VAL A 224 0.46 -13.96 -0.08
C VAL A 224 -0.53 -13.09 0.70
N TYR A 225 -0.90 -11.90 0.20
CA TYR A 225 -1.92 -11.05 0.85
C TYR A 225 -3.29 -11.73 0.88
N TYR A 226 -3.68 -12.40 -0.20
CA TYR A 226 -4.89 -13.21 -0.20
C TYR A 226 -4.82 -14.34 0.84
N SER A 227 -3.69 -15.03 0.93
CA SER A 227 -3.48 -16.10 1.92
C SER A 227 -3.52 -15.58 3.36
N ILE A 228 -2.97 -14.37 3.63
CA ILE A 228 -3.07 -13.71 4.93
C ILE A 228 -4.54 -13.43 5.25
N THR A 229 -5.29 -12.80 4.35
CA THR A 229 -6.71 -12.49 4.56
C THR A 229 -7.49 -13.78 4.81
N TYR A 230 -7.26 -14.82 4.03
CA TYR A 230 -7.93 -16.12 4.17
C TYR A 230 -7.63 -16.78 5.52
N THR A 231 -6.35 -16.78 5.94
CA THR A 231 -5.96 -17.38 7.23
C THR A 231 -6.50 -16.61 8.42
N VAL A 232 -6.62 -15.27 8.33
CA VAL A 232 -7.24 -14.46 9.41
C VAL A 232 -8.74 -14.75 9.49
N ILE A 233 -9.44 -14.86 8.37
CA ILE A 233 -10.86 -15.25 8.32
C ILE A 233 -11.06 -16.64 8.96
N LEU A 234 -10.22 -17.61 8.62
CA LEU A 234 -10.25 -18.93 9.26
C LEU A 234 -9.94 -18.88 10.75
N ALA A 235 -8.99 -18.00 11.17
CA ALA A 235 -8.67 -17.82 12.57
C ALA A 235 -9.85 -17.29 13.38
N SER A 236 -10.66 -16.41 12.79
CA SER A 236 -11.84 -15.81 13.39
C SER A 236 -13.07 -16.75 13.37
N GLY A 237 -12.97 -17.95 12.79
CA GLY A 237 -14.09 -18.88 12.69
C GLY A 237 -15.15 -18.50 11.64
N ILE A 238 -14.89 -17.47 10.84
CA ILE A 238 -15.81 -16.98 9.81
C ILE A 238 -15.70 -17.89 8.58
N SER A 239 -16.83 -18.27 8.01
CA SER A 239 -16.91 -19.10 6.80
C SER A 239 -17.24 -18.25 5.59
N LEU A 240 -16.24 -17.97 4.75
CA LEU A 240 -16.41 -17.25 3.47
C LEU A 240 -15.92 -18.11 2.31
N SER A 241 -16.55 -17.94 1.17
CA SER A 241 -16.09 -18.51 -0.10
C SER A 241 -14.79 -17.81 -0.55
N TRP A 242 -14.06 -18.46 -1.45
CA TRP A 242 -12.82 -17.89 -1.99
C TRP A 242 -13.01 -16.55 -2.71
N ILE A 243 -14.19 -16.30 -3.30
CA ILE A 243 -14.53 -15.04 -3.94
C ILE A 243 -14.73 -13.94 -2.88
N GLU A 244 -15.48 -14.23 -1.82
CA GLU A 244 -15.77 -13.31 -0.74
C GLU A 244 -14.50 -12.87 -0.01
N VAL A 245 -13.56 -13.80 0.23
CA VAL A 245 -12.23 -13.46 0.76
C VAL A 245 -11.49 -12.48 -0.15
N GLY A 246 -11.57 -12.67 -1.47
CA GLY A 246 -11.00 -11.73 -2.44
C GLY A 246 -11.64 -10.35 -2.36
N VAL A 247 -12.96 -10.26 -2.14
CA VAL A 247 -13.68 -8.99 -1.96
C VAL A 247 -13.27 -8.30 -0.65
N VAL A 248 -13.08 -9.04 0.45
CA VAL A 248 -12.53 -8.49 1.71
C VAL A 248 -11.13 -7.91 1.46
N LEU A 249 -10.24 -8.65 0.80
CA LEU A 249 -8.90 -8.18 0.46
C LEU A 249 -8.93 -6.88 -0.36
N ILE A 250 -9.78 -6.81 -1.40
CA ILE A 250 -9.93 -5.61 -2.25
C ILE A 250 -10.37 -4.42 -1.41
N SER A 251 -11.43 -4.58 -0.63
CA SER A 251 -12.05 -3.50 0.14
C SER A 251 -11.11 -2.95 1.22
N THR A 252 -10.43 -3.83 1.97
CA THR A 252 -9.45 -3.44 2.97
C THR A 252 -8.21 -2.80 2.35
N SER A 253 -7.74 -3.29 1.18
CA SER A 253 -6.63 -2.69 0.45
C SER A 253 -6.96 -1.27 -0.04
N LEU A 254 -8.18 -1.04 -0.55
CA LEU A 254 -8.66 0.29 -0.94
C LEU A 254 -8.77 1.22 0.27
N ALA A 255 -9.28 0.74 1.39
CA ALA A 255 -9.39 1.52 2.62
C ALA A 255 -8.02 1.95 3.16
N VAL A 256 -7.03 1.07 3.09
CA VAL A 256 -5.64 1.41 3.45
C VAL A 256 -5.05 2.45 2.51
N ALA A 257 -5.48 2.54 1.25
CA ALA A 257 -5.00 3.57 0.32
C ALA A 257 -5.43 5.00 0.72
N ILE A 258 -6.50 5.14 1.50
CA ILE A 258 -6.99 6.44 1.98
C ILE A 258 -6.03 6.98 3.06
N PRO A 259 -5.55 8.24 2.94
CA PRO A 259 -4.75 8.86 3.97
C PRO A 259 -5.56 9.01 5.27
N ALA A 260 -5.28 8.17 6.26
CA ALA A 260 -5.96 8.14 7.55
C ALA A 260 -4.96 8.32 8.69
N ALA A 261 -5.40 8.08 9.93
CA ALA A 261 -4.52 8.05 11.09
C ALA A 261 -3.42 6.97 10.96
N PRO A 262 -2.43 7.02 11.84
CA PRO A 262 -1.36 6.03 11.91
C PRO A 262 -1.90 4.60 11.86
N GLY A 263 -1.24 3.74 11.11
CA GLY A 263 -1.64 2.35 10.93
C GLY A 263 -2.91 2.11 10.12
N ALA A 264 -3.51 3.14 9.48
CA ALA A 264 -4.84 3.08 8.83
C ALA A 264 -5.95 2.62 9.80
N VAL A 265 -5.73 2.77 11.10
CA VAL A 265 -6.71 2.46 12.15
C VAL A 265 -7.99 3.26 11.91
N GLY A 266 -9.10 2.58 11.94
CA GLY A 266 -10.42 3.14 11.63
C GLY A 266 -10.86 2.89 10.19
N THR A 267 -10.13 3.30 9.17
CA THR A 267 -10.53 3.07 7.77
C THR A 267 -10.48 1.59 7.39
N TYR A 268 -9.42 0.89 7.77
CA TYR A 268 -9.31 -0.56 7.58
C TYR A 268 -10.46 -1.31 8.28
N HIS A 269 -10.66 -1.03 9.57
CA HIS A 269 -11.70 -1.70 10.36
C HIS A 269 -13.11 -1.38 9.84
N ALA A 270 -13.38 -0.11 9.49
CA ALA A 270 -14.68 0.26 8.91
C ALA A 270 -14.97 -0.49 7.59
N ALA A 271 -13.96 -0.62 6.73
CA ALA A 271 -14.12 -1.35 5.47
C ALA A 271 -14.31 -2.85 5.70
N ALA A 272 -13.54 -3.45 6.62
CA ALA A 272 -13.67 -4.87 6.96
C ALA A 272 -15.06 -5.17 7.54
N VAL A 273 -15.47 -4.42 8.57
CA VAL A 273 -16.79 -4.57 9.21
C VAL A 273 -17.91 -4.34 8.19
N TYR A 274 -17.83 -3.29 7.37
CA TYR A 274 -18.84 -3.03 6.35
C TYR A 274 -19.01 -4.20 5.38
N VAL A 275 -17.91 -4.73 4.84
CA VAL A 275 -17.97 -5.82 3.88
C VAL A 275 -18.50 -7.11 4.52
N LEU A 276 -18.00 -7.44 5.71
CA LEU A 276 -18.42 -8.64 6.43
C LEU A 276 -19.89 -8.58 6.83
N THR A 277 -20.37 -7.45 7.37
CA THR A 277 -21.75 -7.31 7.84
C THR A 277 -22.75 -7.02 6.72
N ALA A 278 -22.45 -6.03 5.86
CA ALA A 278 -23.41 -5.55 4.87
C ALA A 278 -23.47 -6.39 3.59
N LEU A 279 -22.33 -6.99 3.18
CA LEU A 279 -22.28 -7.81 1.96
C LEU A 279 -22.39 -9.31 2.27
N PHE A 280 -21.81 -9.78 3.37
CA PHE A 280 -21.74 -11.23 3.66
C PHE A 280 -22.60 -11.65 4.84
N PHE A 281 -23.30 -10.71 5.48
CA PHE A 281 -24.23 -10.96 6.58
C PHE A 281 -23.58 -11.69 7.77
N VAL A 282 -22.27 -11.51 7.96
CA VAL A 282 -21.55 -12.00 9.16
C VAL A 282 -22.00 -11.21 10.36
N GLY A 283 -22.15 -11.86 11.51
CA GLY A 283 -22.54 -11.19 12.76
C GLY A 283 -21.61 -10.02 13.10
N SER A 284 -22.19 -8.95 13.66
CA SER A 284 -21.41 -7.72 13.94
C SER A 284 -20.24 -7.98 14.89
N ALA A 285 -20.43 -8.80 15.93
CA ALA A 285 -19.39 -9.14 16.88
C ALA A 285 -18.27 -9.98 16.25
N GLU A 286 -18.59 -10.93 15.38
CA GLU A 286 -17.63 -11.75 14.64
C GLU A 286 -16.82 -10.90 13.65
N SER A 287 -17.50 -9.99 12.93
CA SER A 287 -16.84 -9.08 11.96
C SER A 287 -15.92 -8.06 12.62
N GLN A 288 -16.18 -7.70 13.88
CA GLN A 288 -15.34 -6.80 14.66
C GLN A 288 -14.12 -7.52 15.27
N ALA A 289 -14.21 -8.83 15.48
CA ALA A 289 -13.09 -9.65 15.95
C ALA A 289 -12.08 -9.96 14.85
N PHE A 290 -12.49 -9.85 13.58
CA PHE A 290 -11.60 -9.91 12.42
C PHE A 290 -10.68 -8.69 12.34
#